data_cd6a3c712bf89d9cfd06207f8bceff91
#
_entry.id   cd6a3c712bf89d9cfd06207f8bceff91
#
_cell.length_a   1.000
_cell.length_b   1.000
_cell.length_c   1.000
_cell.angle_alpha   90.00
_cell.angle_beta   90.00
_cell.angle_gamma   90.00
#
_symmetry.space_group_name_H-M   'P 1'
#
loop_
_entity.id
_entity.type
_entity.pdbx_description
1 polymer ?
#
loop_
_entity_poly.entity_id
_entity_poly.type
_entity_poly.pdbx_seq_one_letter_code
_entity_poly.pdbx_strand_id
1 'polypeptide(L)'
;MVDGNLSHSTTRPMIQEPLEHRHLIVRAEVKNTPLLQDLQFIRNWIESLVDKIGMELLIPPQAAYCDKQKNRGVTALAGLTTSSLSLHIWDEVDPAIVQFDLYSCRHFILDDVLSEMNRFHLGRYEYYLLDRSACMMHIHKMGDYAADRVVPL
;
A
#
# COMPACT_ATOMS: atom_id res chain seq x y z
N MET A 1 -57.21 -29.03 -19.20
CA MET A 1 -56.38 -29.21 -18.01
C MET A 1 -54.94 -29.12 -18.46
N VAL A 2 -54.30 -28.06 -18.20
CA VAL A 2 -52.89 -27.85 -18.51
C VAL A 2 -52.23 -27.39 -17.22
N ASP A 3 -51.52 -28.31 -16.57
CA ASP A 3 -50.80 -28.07 -15.34
C ASP A 3 -49.55 -27.22 -15.62
N GLY A 4 -49.60 -25.99 -15.19
CA GLY A 4 -48.47 -25.06 -15.23
C GLY A 4 -47.46 -25.36 -14.10
N ASN A 5 -46.35 -25.95 -14.45
CA ASN A 5 -45.23 -26.16 -13.53
C ASN A 5 -44.42 -24.87 -13.35
N LEU A 6 -44.71 -24.11 -12.32
CA LEU A 6 -43.91 -22.95 -11.88
C LEU A 6 -42.65 -23.45 -11.20
N SER A 7 -41.58 -23.53 -11.96
CA SER A 7 -40.23 -23.72 -11.36
C SER A 7 -39.84 -22.47 -10.57
N HIS A 8 -39.92 -22.54 -9.28
CA HIS A 8 -39.36 -21.53 -8.38
C HIS A 8 -37.82 -21.64 -8.40
N SER A 9 -37.20 -20.82 -9.24
CA SER A 9 -35.77 -20.58 -9.16
C SER A 9 -35.46 -19.80 -7.84
N THR A 10 -35.11 -20.52 -6.82
CA THR A 10 -34.54 -19.91 -5.60
C THR A 10 -33.14 -19.46 -5.92
N THR A 11 -32.97 -18.25 -6.43
CA THR A 11 -31.69 -17.54 -6.45
C THR A 11 -31.29 -17.32 -5.00
N ARG A 12 -30.32 -18.13 -4.55
CA ARG A 12 -29.63 -17.94 -3.26
C ARG A 12 -29.06 -16.52 -3.26
N PRO A 13 -29.37 -15.67 -2.26
CA PRO A 13 -28.74 -14.35 -2.21
C PRO A 13 -27.24 -14.57 -2.12
N MET A 14 -26.48 -14.02 -3.06
CA MET A 14 -25.04 -13.96 -2.95
C MET A 14 -24.74 -13.14 -1.69
N ILE A 15 -24.17 -13.78 -0.70
CA ILE A 15 -23.63 -13.10 0.46
C ILE A 15 -22.48 -12.26 -0.09
N GLN A 16 -22.75 -11.00 -0.31
CA GLN A 16 -21.73 -10.04 -0.68
C GLN A 16 -20.84 -9.88 0.56
N GLU A 17 -19.62 -10.39 0.48
CA GLU A 17 -18.66 -10.17 1.56
C GLU A 17 -18.54 -8.65 1.80
N PRO A 18 -18.54 -8.20 3.07
CA PRO A 18 -18.38 -6.79 3.34
C PRO A 18 -17.07 -6.31 2.74
N LEU A 19 -17.14 -5.20 1.99
CA LEU A 19 -15.94 -4.57 1.42
C LEU A 19 -15.02 -4.17 2.57
N GLU A 20 -13.83 -4.73 2.59
CA GLU A 20 -12.77 -4.27 3.50
C GLU A 20 -12.18 -2.98 2.95
N HIS A 21 -12.14 -1.95 3.78
CA HIS A 21 -11.46 -0.71 3.45
C HIS A 21 -10.29 -0.53 4.40
N ARG A 22 -9.08 -0.80 3.93
CA ARG A 22 -7.84 -0.67 4.69
C ARG A 22 -6.98 0.45 4.13
N HIS A 23 -6.36 1.19 5.02
CA HIS A 23 -5.39 2.21 4.65
C HIS A 23 -4.11 2.03 5.47
N LEU A 24 -3.06 1.62 4.81
CA LEU A 24 -1.73 1.51 5.39
C LEU A 24 -0.97 2.81 5.16
N ILE A 25 -0.45 3.38 6.23
CA ILE A 25 0.41 4.55 6.23
C ILE A 25 1.73 4.13 6.85
N VAL A 26 2.84 4.35 6.15
CA VAL A 26 4.19 4.01 6.63
C VAL A 26 5.08 5.23 6.53
N ARG A 27 5.81 5.51 7.61
CA ARG A 27 6.98 6.40 7.61
C ARG A 27 8.22 5.57 7.89
N ALA A 28 9.24 5.70 7.06
CA ALA A 28 10.47 4.92 7.20
C ALA A 28 11.72 5.78 6.97
N GLU A 29 12.79 5.39 7.62
CA GLU A 29 14.15 5.80 7.30
C GLU A 29 14.79 4.71 6.45
N VAL A 30 15.43 5.10 5.36
CA VAL A 30 16.07 4.18 4.43
C VAL A 30 17.50 4.64 4.16
N LYS A 31 18.37 3.68 3.84
CA LYS A 31 19.73 4.02 3.44
C LYS A 31 19.70 4.88 2.18
N ASN A 32 20.29 6.07 2.23
CA ASN A 32 20.38 6.94 1.06
C ASN A 32 21.35 6.32 0.04
N THR A 33 20.82 5.93 -1.11
CA THR A 33 21.58 5.31 -2.20
C THR A 33 21.08 5.86 -3.55
N PRO A 34 21.87 5.76 -4.62
CA PRO A 34 21.43 6.18 -5.96
C PRO A 34 20.14 5.52 -6.45
N LEU A 35 19.77 4.33 -5.93
CA LEU A 35 18.52 3.65 -6.25
C LEU A 35 17.28 4.48 -5.91
N LEU A 36 17.36 5.34 -4.89
CA LEU A 36 16.25 6.19 -4.49
C LEU A 36 15.92 7.25 -5.55
N GLN A 37 16.83 7.53 -6.48
CA GLN A 37 16.65 8.47 -7.57
C GLN A 37 16.37 7.78 -8.92
N ASP A 38 16.46 6.44 -8.97
CA ASP A 38 16.18 5.66 -10.18
C ASP A 38 14.66 5.50 -10.34
N LEU A 39 14.09 6.35 -11.19
CA LEU A 39 12.65 6.36 -11.44
C LEU A 39 12.14 5.06 -12.07
N GLN A 40 12.98 4.33 -12.81
CA GLN A 40 12.59 3.05 -13.39
C GLN A 40 12.55 1.97 -12.30
N PHE A 41 13.55 1.96 -11.40
CA PHE A 41 13.55 1.09 -10.24
C PHE A 41 12.29 1.32 -9.38
N ILE A 42 11.91 2.57 -9.13
CA ILE A 42 10.71 2.92 -8.36
C ILE A 42 9.44 2.41 -9.05
N ARG A 43 9.30 2.60 -10.36
CA ARG A 43 8.13 2.07 -11.09
C ARG A 43 8.06 0.56 -11.04
N ASN A 44 9.18 -0.14 -11.30
CA ASN A 44 9.25 -1.60 -11.24
C ASN A 44 8.97 -2.12 -9.82
N TRP A 45 9.40 -1.40 -8.79
CA TRP A 45 9.11 -1.74 -7.40
C TRP A 45 7.60 -1.67 -7.11
N ILE A 46 6.91 -0.64 -7.60
CA ILE A 46 5.46 -0.51 -7.45
C ILE A 46 4.75 -1.68 -8.15
N GLU A 47 5.15 -2.02 -9.38
CA GLU A 47 4.59 -3.15 -10.13
C GLU A 47 4.77 -4.46 -9.35
N SER A 48 5.98 -4.70 -8.84
CA SER A 48 6.30 -5.88 -8.03
C SER A 48 5.47 -5.96 -6.75
N LEU A 49 5.29 -4.82 -6.06
CA LEU A 49 4.44 -4.75 -4.86
C LEU A 49 2.98 -5.09 -5.20
N VAL A 50 2.43 -4.48 -6.25
CA VAL A 50 1.05 -4.69 -6.67
C VAL A 50 0.77 -6.14 -7.01
N ASP A 51 1.70 -6.79 -7.75
CA ASP A 51 1.63 -8.21 -8.06
C ASP A 51 1.69 -9.08 -6.79
N LYS A 52 2.64 -8.79 -5.91
CA LYS A 52 2.83 -9.53 -4.65
C LYS A 52 1.61 -9.51 -3.73
N ILE A 53 0.91 -8.40 -3.65
CA ILE A 53 -0.33 -8.29 -2.85
C ILE A 53 -1.59 -8.76 -3.61
N GLY A 54 -1.41 -9.33 -4.80
CA GLY A 54 -2.49 -9.90 -5.60
C GLY A 54 -3.49 -8.87 -6.13
N MET A 55 -3.02 -7.65 -6.44
CA MET A 55 -3.83 -6.57 -7.01
C MET A 55 -3.46 -6.32 -8.47
N GLU A 56 -4.23 -5.46 -9.14
CA GLU A 56 -4.05 -5.12 -10.54
C GLU A 56 -3.93 -3.61 -10.72
N LEU A 57 -3.01 -3.20 -11.59
CA LEU A 57 -2.85 -1.79 -11.98
C LEU A 57 -3.98 -1.36 -12.89
N LEU A 58 -4.66 -0.26 -12.54
CA LEU A 58 -5.60 0.47 -13.39
C LEU A 58 -4.89 1.66 -14.06
N ILE A 59 -4.05 2.36 -13.31
CA ILE A 59 -3.21 3.46 -13.78
C ILE A 59 -1.76 3.05 -13.53
N PRO A 60 -0.94 2.92 -14.60
CA PRO A 60 0.47 2.55 -14.46
C PRO A 60 1.23 3.48 -13.52
N PRO A 61 2.27 2.97 -12.83
CA PRO A 61 3.08 3.79 -11.95
C PRO A 61 3.69 4.99 -12.68
N GLN A 62 3.50 6.16 -12.10
CA GLN A 62 4.14 7.40 -12.50
C GLN A 62 5.15 7.79 -11.44
N ALA A 63 6.35 8.15 -11.82
CA ALA A 63 7.38 8.61 -10.90
C ALA A 63 8.10 9.83 -11.47
N ALA A 64 8.35 10.80 -10.61
CA ALA A 64 9.07 12.03 -10.96
C ALA A 64 10.02 12.43 -9.83
N TYR A 65 11.13 13.03 -10.18
CA TYR A 65 12.08 13.60 -9.25
C TYR A 65 11.87 15.11 -9.11
N CYS A 66 11.79 15.57 -7.87
CA CYS A 66 11.74 16.98 -7.52
C CYS A 66 13.14 17.44 -7.10
N ASP A 67 13.72 18.42 -7.81
CA ASP A 67 15.04 18.99 -7.48
C ASP A 67 14.95 20.34 -6.73
N LYS A 68 13.83 20.61 -6.08
CA LYS A 68 13.67 21.82 -5.28
C LYS A 68 14.29 21.64 -3.91
N GLN A 69 15.21 22.54 -3.54
CA GLN A 69 15.81 22.56 -2.20
C GLN A 69 14.74 22.48 -1.10
N LYS A 70 14.99 21.72 -0.05
CA LYS A 70 14.08 21.36 1.05
C LYS A 70 12.93 20.44 0.65
N ASN A 71 12.93 19.96 -0.57
CA ASN A 71 11.89 19.05 -1.06
C ASN A 71 12.41 18.08 -2.14
N ARG A 72 13.72 17.88 -2.15
CA ARG A 72 14.36 16.95 -3.10
C ARG A 72 13.93 15.53 -2.84
N GLY A 73 13.67 14.83 -3.92
CA GLY A 73 13.36 13.42 -3.86
C GLY A 73 12.33 12.97 -4.88
N VAL A 74 11.86 11.76 -4.73
CA VAL A 74 10.94 11.13 -5.67
C VAL A 74 9.52 11.18 -5.13
N THR A 75 8.59 11.48 -6.02
CA THR A 75 7.15 11.22 -5.85
C THR A 75 6.73 10.19 -6.87
N ALA A 76 6.05 9.13 -6.41
CA ALA A 76 5.46 8.14 -7.28
C ALA A 76 4.02 7.82 -6.87
N LEU A 77 3.17 7.56 -7.87
CA LEU A 77 1.74 7.31 -7.72
C LEU A 77 1.33 6.16 -8.64
N ALA A 78 0.37 5.36 -8.18
CA ALA A 78 -0.32 4.38 -9.03
C ALA A 78 -1.78 4.23 -8.63
N GLY A 79 -2.65 4.00 -9.61
CA GLY A 79 -4.04 3.61 -9.39
C GLY A 79 -4.19 2.11 -9.56
N LEU A 80 -4.89 1.48 -8.63
CA LEU A 80 -5.23 0.06 -8.66
C LEU A 80 -6.72 -0.10 -8.94
N THR A 81 -7.15 -1.25 -9.46
CA THR A 81 -8.57 -1.50 -9.74
C THR A 81 -9.46 -1.35 -8.51
N THR A 82 -8.91 -1.57 -7.34
CA THR A 82 -9.63 -1.50 -6.06
C THR A 82 -9.02 -0.48 -5.08
N SER A 83 -8.02 0.32 -5.50
CA SER A 83 -7.13 0.97 -4.55
C SER A 83 -6.30 2.08 -5.18
N SER A 84 -5.46 2.68 -4.36
CA SER A 84 -4.43 3.61 -4.80
C SER A 84 -3.22 3.52 -3.88
N LEU A 85 -2.06 3.88 -4.41
CA LEU A 85 -0.86 4.02 -3.60
C LEU A 85 -0.08 5.29 -3.96
N SER A 86 0.64 5.81 -2.98
CA SER A 86 1.62 6.87 -3.15
C SER A 86 2.92 6.55 -2.41
N LEU A 87 4.03 6.98 -2.99
CA LEU A 87 5.35 6.88 -2.41
C LEU A 87 6.05 8.23 -2.55
N HIS A 88 6.55 8.75 -1.43
CA HIS A 88 7.38 9.93 -1.38
C HIS A 88 8.71 9.60 -0.73
N ILE A 89 9.80 10.01 -1.35
CA ILE A 89 11.16 9.82 -0.86
C ILE A 89 11.83 11.19 -0.78
N TRP A 90 12.40 11.53 0.37
CA TRP A 90 13.24 12.73 0.55
C TRP A 90 14.67 12.30 0.75
N ASP A 91 15.53 12.60 -0.23
CA ASP A 91 16.93 12.18 -0.29
C ASP A 91 17.93 13.30 0.07
N GLU A 92 17.45 14.46 0.50
CA GLU A 92 18.29 15.54 1.00
C GLU A 92 18.94 15.25 2.37
N VAL A 93 18.42 14.24 3.06
CA VAL A 93 18.87 13.82 4.41
C VAL A 93 19.45 12.42 4.38
N ASP A 94 20.28 12.08 5.35
CA ASP A 94 20.81 10.73 5.52
C ASP A 94 20.62 10.31 6.99
N PRO A 95 19.85 9.26 7.27
CA PRO A 95 19.09 8.43 6.32
C PRO A 95 18.01 9.21 5.57
N ALA A 96 17.71 8.79 4.35
CA ALA A 96 16.59 9.33 3.57
C ALA A 96 15.25 8.94 4.22
N ILE A 97 14.24 9.79 4.01
CA ILE A 97 12.90 9.57 4.56
C ILE A 97 11.97 9.08 3.46
N VAL A 98 11.21 8.05 3.77
CA VAL A 98 10.15 7.52 2.91
C VAL A 98 8.81 7.67 3.61
N GLN A 99 7.81 8.14 2.87
CA GLN A 99 6.40 8.02 3.24
C GLN A 99 5.67 7.22 2.17
N PHE A 100 4.90 6.25 2.61
CA PHE A 100 4.16 5.35 1.75
C PHE A 100 2.73 5.21 2.24
N ASP A 101 1.79 5.31 1.31
CA ASP A 101 0.37 5.12 1.53
C ASP A 101 -0.16 4.05 0.58
N LEU A 102 -0.92 3.10 1.12
CA LEU A 102 -1.68 2.12 0.36
C LEU A 102 -3.11 2.09 0.89
N TYR A 103 -4.05 2.64 0.14
CA TYR A 103 -5.47 2.47 0.39
C TYR A 103 -6.02 1.33 -0.48
N SER A 104 -6.77 0.42 0.12
CA SER A 104 -7.40 -0.69 -0.58
C SER A 104 -8.80 -0.99 -0.07
N CYS A 105 -9.74 -1.26 -0.99
CA CYS A 105 -11.01 -1.89 -0.69
C CYS A 105 -10.98 -3.41 -0.86
N ARG A 106 -9.79 -4.00 -0.87
CA ARG A 106 -9.53 -5.45 -0.89
C ARG A 106 -8.51 -5.80 0.18
N HIS A 107 -8.61 -7.01 0.73
CA HIS A 107 -7.65 -7.52 1.70
C HIS A 107 -6.23 -7.60 1.11
N PHE A 108 -5.24 -7.28 1.91
CA PHE A 108 -3.82 -7.52 1.63
C PHE A 108 -3.09 -7.92 2.92
N ILE A 109 -1.98 -8.62 2.76
CA ILE A 109 -1.14 -9.05 3.88
C ILE A 109 -0.10 -7.95 4.15
N LEU A 110 -0.11 -7.40 5.37
CA LEU A 110 0.81 -6.31 5.76
C LEU A 110 2.27 -6.73 5.61
N ASP A 111 2.62 -7.96 6.01
CA ASP A 111 3.99 -8.44 5.96
C ASP A 111 4.52 -8.54 4.52
N ASP A 112 3.66 -8.77 3.53
CA ASP A 112 4.03 -8.74 2.12
C ASP A 112 4.44 -7.33 1.68
N VAL A 113 3.69 -6.32 2.13
CA VAL A 113 4.02 -4.91 1.85
C VAL A 113 5.33 -4.52 2.51
N LEU A 114 5.49 -4.80 3.81
CA LEU A 114 6.71 -4.45 4.55
C LEU A 114 7.94 -5.18 4.02
N SER A 115 7.79 -6.43 3.60
CA SER A 115 8.90 -7.20 3.01
C SER A 115 9.32 -6.62 1.65
N GLU A 116 8.38 -6.12 0.85
CA GLU A 116 8.70 -5.45 -0.42
C GLU A 116 9.34 -4.08 -0.19
N MET A 117 8.87 -3.34 0.80
CA MET A 117 9.50 -2.08 1.21
C MET A 117 10.95 -2.27 1.68
N ASN A 118 11.30 -3.44 2.24
CA ASN A 118 12.66 -3.72 2.67
C ASN A 118 13.71 -3.72 1.52
N ARG A 119 13.27 -3.75 0.27
CA ARG A 119 14.15 -3.53 -0.89
C ARG A 119 14.78 -2.14 -0.93
N PHE A 120 14.22 -1.17 -0.19
CA PHE A 120 14.82 0.13 0.06
C PHE A 120 15.84 0.14 1.20
N HIS A 121 16.15 -1.03 1.80
CA HIS A 121 17.00 -1.14 2.98
C HIS A 121 16.45 -0.32 4.15
N LEU A 122 15.26 -0.73 4.62
CA LEU A 122 14.59 -0.12 5.75
C LEU A 122 15.51 -0.12 6.99
N GLY A 123 15.67 1.07 7.57
CA GLY A 123 16.17 1.23 8.92
C GLY A 123 15.00 1.26 9.90
N ARG A 124 14.85 2.39 10.60
CA ARG A 124 13.70 2.62 11.48
C ARG A 124 12.44 2.87 10.64
N TYR A 125 11.31 2.26 11.02
CA TYR A 125 10.01 2.60 10.44
C TYR A 125 8.88 2.50 11.47
N GLU A 126 7.80 3.18 11.19
CA GLU A 126 6.54 3.11 11.90
C GLU A 126 5.38 3.02 10.90
N TYR A 127 4.28 2.39 11.30
CA TYR A 127 3.10 2.28 10.45
C TYR A 127 1.80 2.33 11.25
N TYR A 128 0.76 2.77 10.55
CA TYR A 128 -0.63 2.63 10.96
C TYR A 128 -1.42 1.90 9.88
N LEU A 129 -2.15 0.88 10.27
CA LEU A 129 -3.14 0.22 9.41
C LEU A 129 -4.53 0.60 9.92
N LEU A 130 -5.21 1.47 9.17
CA LEU A 130 -6.52 1.96 9.50
C LEU A 130 -7.59 1.06 8.89
N ASP A 131 -8.63 0.76 9.67
CA ASP A 131 -9.88 0.22 9.16
C ASP A 131 -10.82 1.36 8.82
N ARG A 132 -11.27 1.43 7.57
CA ARG A 132 -12.19 2.43 7.04
C ARG A 132 -13.50 1.80 6.58
N SER A 133 -13.75 0.56 6.93
CA SER A 133 -14.93 -0.21 6.48
C SER A 133 -16.23 0.23 7.18
N ALA A 134 -16.14 0.78 8.40
CA ALA A 134 -17.27 1.23 9.19
C ALA A 134 -17.44 2.76 9.15
N CYS A 135 -18.55 3.25 9.71
CA CYS A 135 -18.85 4.69 9.79
C CYS A 135 -17.81 5.51 10.56
N MET A 136 -17.07 4.89 11.47
CA MET A 136 -15.97 5.51 12.18
C MET A 136 -14.68 4.76 11.86
N MET A 137 -13.72 5.47 11.30
CA MET A 137 -12.38 4.93 11.08
C MET A 137 -11.70 4.65 12.41
N HIS A 138 -10.99 3.54 12.51
CA HIS A 138 -10.19 3.21 13.68
C HIS A 138 -8.85 2.59 13.29
N ILE A 139 -7.89 2.66 14.19
CA ILE A 139 -6.60 1.98 14.03
C ILE A 139 -6.85 0.48 14.22
N HIS A 140 -6.63 -0.29 13.16
CA HIS A 140 -6.72 -1.75 13.19
C HIS A 140 -5.43 -2.37 13.71
N LYS A 141 -4.29 -1.84 13.27
CA LYS A 141 -2.96 -2.27 13.69
C LYS A 141 -2.00 -1.10 13.60
N MET A 142 -1.04 -1.06 14.50
CA MET A 142 0.10 -0.15 14.42
C MET A 142 1.34 -0.86 14.91
N GLY A 143 2.51 -0.37 14.50
CA GLY A 143 3.78 -0.91 14.94
C GLY A 143 4.93 -0.01 14.54
N ASP A 144 6.05 -0.26 15.17
CA ASP A 144 7.31 0.34 14.84
C ASP A 144 8.40 -0.73 14.81
N TYR A 145 9.46 -0.44 14.09
CA TYR A 145 10.68 -1.23 14.07
C TYR A 145 11.87 -0.27 14.02
N ALA A 146 12.84 -0.50 14.91
CA ALA A 146 14.17 0.08 14.81
C ALA A 146 15.15 -1.07 14.63
N ALA A 147 16.09 -0.95 13.70
CA ALA A 147 17.05 -2.02 13.38
C ALA A 147 17.80 -2.58 14.61
N ASP A 148 17.82 -1.82 15.72
CA ASP A 148 18.49 -2.18 16.98
C ASP A 148 17.54 -2.44 18.16
N ARG A 149 16.20 -2.34 17.97
CA ARG A 149 15.21 -2.59 19.04
C ARG A 149 13.89 -3.09 18.47
N VAL A 150 13.53 -4.32 18.79
CA VAL A 150 12.15 -4.76 18.79
C VAL A 150 11.52 -4.24 20.09
N VAL A 151 10.68 -3.24 20.01
CA VAL A 151 9.86 -2.81 21.15
C VAL A 151 8.52 -3.50 21.04
N PRO A 152 8.18 -4.44 21.92
CA PRO A 152 6.82 -4.97 21.96
C PRO A 152 5.89 -3.86 22.46
N LEU A 153 4.78 -3.70 21.75
CA LEU A 153 3.63 -2.88 22.19
C LEU A 153 2.91 -3.55 23.35
#